data_710de71d40ed1f3c77e076ead356e0b8
#
_entry.id   710de71d40ed1f3c77e076ead356e0b8
#
_cell.length_a   1.000
_cell.length_b   1.000
_cell.length_c   1.000
_cell.angle_alpha   90.00
_cell.angle_beta   90.00
_cell.angle_gamma   90.00
#
_symmetry.space_group_name_H-M   'P 1'
#
loop_
_entity.id
_entity.type
_entity.pdbx_description
1 polymer ?
#
loop_
_entity_poly.entity_id
_entity_poly.type
_entity_poly.pdbx_seq_one_letter_code
_entity_poly.pdbx_strand_id
1 'polypeptide(L)'
;HAPVIIVFAIEKHLDDAYVHRLMAQEAADGRFRGQFADPEFAAKLEAFRCASVKAYCSGADRGECWAANQCHIALGFLLLAAAGMGVDATTLGGMHFEKVDEILGLAAKGQKSVMACALGYRSSDDWNADAPKSRFPLDAVATIL
;
A
#
# COMPACT_ATOMS: atom_id res chain seq x y z
N HIS A 1 -9.16 -1.39 23.34
CA HIS A 1 -8.29 -2.24 22.51
C HIS A 1 -8.86 -2.35 21.11
N ALA A 2 -8.06 -2.06 20.08
CA ALA A 2 -8.44 -2.30 18.70
C ALA A 2 -8.44 -3.82 18.44
N PRO A 3 -9.56 -4.42 17.96
CA PRO A 3 -9.64 -5.84 17.72
C PRO A 3 -8.88 -6.31 16.48
N VAL A 4 -8.57 -5.39 15.56
CA VAL A 4 -7.89 -5.68 14.29
C VAL A 4 -6.76 -4.69 14.06
N ILE A 5 -5.61 -5.21 13.65
CA ILE A 5 -4.49 -4.40 13.14
C ILE A 5 -4.15 -4.92 11.75
N ILE A 6 -4.21 -4.04 10.77
CA ILE A 6 -3.75 -4.30 9.40
C ILE A 6 -2.32 -3.77 9.28
N VAL A 7 -1.38 -4.63 8.94
CA VAL A 7 0.00 -4.26 8.66
C VAL A 7 0.20 -4.21 7.15
N PHE A 8 0.68 -3.08 6.66
CA PHE A 8 1.05 -2.89 5.27
C PHE A 8 2.52 -3.25 5.11
N ALA A 9 2.79 -4.19 4.24
CA ALA A 9 4.13 -4.64 3.92
C ALA A 9 4.40 -4.50 2.43
N ILE A 10 5.68 -4.26 2.09
CA ILE A 10 6.15 -4.14 0.72
C ILE A 10 7.11 -5.28 0.39
N GLU A 11 7.19 -5.62 -0.89
CA GLU A 11 8.28 -6.45 -1.43
C GLU A 11 9.59 -5.66 -1.38
N LYS A 12 10.65 -6.27 -0.88
CA LYS A 12 12.00 -5.66 -0.85
C LYS A 12 12.61 -5.55 -2.23
N HIS A 13 12.29 -6.50 -3.11
CA HIS A 13 12.87 -6.60 -4.44
C HIS A 13 11.77 -6.49 -5.49
N LEU A 14 11.74 -5.36 -6.16
CA LEU A 14 10.90 -5.12 -7.33
C LEU A 14 11.77 -5.31 -8.57
N ASP A 15 11.81 -6.53 -9.08
CA ASP A 15 12.61 -6.96 -10.21
C ASP A 15 11.75 -7.59 -11.31
N ASP A 16 12.38 -8.12 -12.35
CA ASP A 16 11.68 -8.77 -13.44
C ASP A 16 10.86 -9.99 -12.94
N ALA A 17 11.35 -10.72 -11.92
CA ALA A 17 10.62 -11.84 -11.33
C ALA A 17 9.32 -11.38 -10.64
N TYR A 18 9.33 -10.20 -10.01
CA TYR A 18 8.12 -9.58 -9.48
C TYR A 18 7.10 -9.30 -10.61
N VAL A 19 7.56 -8.70 -11.72
CA VAL A 19 6.70 -8.41 -12.88
C VAL A 19 6.12 -9.70 -13.47
N HIS A 20 6.93 -10.75 -13.61
CA HIS A 20 6.47 -12.06 -14.11
C HIS A 20 5.36 -12.64 -13.22
N ARG A 21 5.52 -12.60 -11.89
CA ARG A 21 4.48 -13.05 -10.95
C ARG A 21 3.18 -12.24 -11.08
N LEU A 22 3.30 -10.92 -11.24
CA LEU A 22 2.15 -10.04 -11.44
C LEU A 22 1.42 -10.37 -12.74
N MET A 23 2.15 -10.54 -13.84
CA MET A 23 1.58 -10.90 -15.14
C MET A 23 0.89 -12.27 -15.11
N ALA A 24 1.49 -13.24 -14.42
CA ALA A 24 0.90 -14.57 -14.24
C ALA A 24 -0.42 -14.50 -13.43
N GLN A 25 -0.47 -13.69 -12.37
CA GLN A 25 -1.69 -13.50 -11.60
C GLN A 25 -2.78 -12.82 -12.43
N GLU A 26 -2.44 -11.77 -13.16
CA GLU A 26 -3.39 -11.08 -14.04
C GLU A 26 -3.96 -12.01 -15.14
N ALA A 27 -3.12 -12.89 -15.66
CA ALA A 27 -3.57 -13.92 -16.61
C ALA A 27 -4.55 -14.91 -15.96
N ALA A 28 -4.23 -15.39 -14.75
CA ALA A 28 -5.10 -16.27 -13.97
C ALA A 28 -6.45 -15.61 -13.64
N ASP A 29 -6.44 -14.31 -13.30
CA ASP A 29 -7.65 -13.52 -13.04
C ASP A 29 -8.44 -13.21 -14.32
N GLY A 30 -7.89 -13.59 -15.49
CA GLY A 30 -8.55 -13.43 -16.79
C GLY A 30 -8.49 -12.00 -17.35
N ARG A 31 -7.52 -11.20 -16.94
CA ARG A 31 -7.31 -9.84 -17.46
C ARG A 31 -6.98 -9.84 -18.97
N PHE A 32 -6.27 -10.88 -19.43
CA PHE A 32 -5.91 -11.02 -20.84
C PHE A 32 -6.97 -11.81 -21.62
N ARG A 33 -8.12 -11.16 -21.88
CA ARG A 33 -9.23 -11.71 -22.65
C ARG A 33 -9.58 -10.81 -23.83
N GLY A 34 -10.25 -11.38 -24.84
CA GLY A 34 -10.67 -10.64 -26.03
C GLY A 34 -9.46 -10.07 -26.78
N GLN A 35 -9.47 -8.80 -27.08
CA GLN A 35 -8.38 -8.12 -27.79
C GLN A 35 -7.04 -8.11 -27.03
N PHE A 36 -7.04 -8.37 -25.71
CA PHE A 36 -5.84 -8.46 -24.89
C PHE A 36 -5.30 -9.89 -24.76
N ALA A 37 -5.93 -10.87 -25.40
CA ALA A 37 -5.48 -12.27 -25.39
C ALA A 37 -4.32 -12.53 -26.36
N ASP A 38 -3.91 -11.52 -27.13
CA ASP A 38 -2.79 -11.62 -28.07
C ASP A 38 -1.46 -11.81 -27.31
N PRO A 39 -0.71 -12.92 -27.56
CA PRO A 39 0.59 -13.16 -26.93
C PRO A 39 1.62 -12.06 -27.21
N GLU A 40 1.58 -11.42 -28.38
CA GLU A 40 2.50 -10.33 -28.73
C GLU A 40 2.21 -9.10 -27.87
N PHE A 41 0.91 -8.79 -27.64
CA PHE A 41 0.51 -7.73 -26.72
C PHE A 41 0.98 -8.01 -25.29
N ALA A 42 0.80 -9.24 -24.77
CA ALA A 42 1.23 -9.63 -23.44
C ALA A 42 2.76 -9.48 -23.28
N ALA A 43 3.54 -9.92 -24.26
CA ALA A 43 5.00 -9.79 -24.26
C ALA A 43 5.46 -8.31 -24.28
N LYS A 44 4.81 -7.46 -25.08
CA LYS A 44 5.10 -6.02 -25.11
C LYS A 44 4.78 -5.34 -23.77
N LEU A 45 3.64 -5.70 -23.18
CA LEU A 45 3.23 -5.17 -21.88
C LEU A 45 4.19 -5.58 -20.77
N GLU A 46 4.65 -6.84 -20.77
CA GLU A 46 5.64 -7.35 -19.82
C GLU A 46 6.96 -6.60 -19.95
N ALA A 47 7.49 -6.47 -21.17
CA ALA A 47 8.72 -5.72 -21.43
C ALA A 47 8.62 -4.25 -20.99
N PHE A 48 7.48 -3.59 -21.26
CA PHE A 48 7.21 -2.23 -20.79
C PHE A 48 7.20 -2.15 -19.26
N ARG A 49 6.56 -3.09 -18.58
CA ARG A 49 6.49 -3.13 -17.11
C ARG A 49 7.86 -3.37 -16.48
N CYS A 50 8.65 -4.30 -17.02
CA CYS A 50 10.03 -4.54 -16.56
C CYS A 50 10.87 -3.27 -16.70
N ALA A 51 10.79 -2.58 -17.83
CA ALA A 51 11.48 -1.31 -18.05
C ALA A 51 11.01 -0.22 -17.07
N SER A 52 9.70 -0.14 -16.81
CA SER A 52 9.11 0.83 -15.88
C SER A 52 9.56 0.57 -14.45
N VAL A 53 9.53 -0.69 -13.99
CA VAL A 53 10.02 -1.06 -12.65
C VAL A 53 11.50 -0.71 -12.50
N LYS A 54 12.34 -1.04 -13.48
CA LYS A 54 13.76 -0.65 -13.48
C LYS A 54 13.94 0.86 -13.38
N ALA A 55 13.15 1.64 -14.10
CA ALA A 55 13.21 3.11 -14.05
C ALA A 55 12.77 3.65 -12.68
N TYR A 56 11.68 3.12 -12.09
CA TYR A 56 11.22 3.52 -10.76
C TYR A 56 12.18 3.11 -9.64
N CYS A 57 12.83 1.95 -9.77
CA CYS A 57 13.76 1.41 -8.79
C CYS A 57 15.22 1.86 -9.02
N SER A 58 15.50 2.68 -10.04
CA SER A 58 16.85 3.19 -10.31
C SER A 58 17.28 4.19 -9.23
N GLY A 59 18.27 3.82 -8.43
CA GLY A 59 18.81 4.60 -7.31
C GLY A 59 18.52 3.97 -5.95
N ALA A 60 19.31 4.35 -4.95
CA ALA A 60 19.16 3.87 -3.59
C ALA A 60 17.76 4.17 -3.06
N ASP A 61 17.10 3.16 -2.50
CA ASP A 61 15.79 3.22 -1.83
C ASP A 61 14.58 3.66 -2.68
N ARG A 62 14.75 3.95 -3.98
CA ARG A 62 13.63 4.45 -4.81
C ARG A 62 12.52 3.41 -5.00
N GLY A 63 12.86 2.14 -5.15
CA GLY A 63 11.89 1.06 -5.27
C GLY A 63 11.06 0.90 -4.01
N GLU A 64 11.71 0.91 -2.85
CA GLU A 64 11.04 0.85 -1.55
C GLU A 64 10.15 2.08 -1.32
N CYS A 65 10.63 3.29 -1.64
CA CYS A 65 9.82 4.51 -1.55
C CYS A 65 8.58 4.43 -2.46
N TRP A 66 8.75 3.96 -3.70
CA TRP A 66 7.62 3.78 -4.60
C TRP A 66 6.60 2.77 -4.06
N ALA A 67 7.05 1.62 -3.58
CA ALA A 67 6.19 0.60 -3.00
C ALA A 67 5.48 1.09 -1.73
N ALA A 68 6.20 1.81 -0.86
CA ALA A 68 5.61 2.44 0.32
C ALA A 68 4.51 3.46 -0.05
N ASN A 69 4.71 4.24 -1.11
CA ASN A 69 3.69 5.17 -1.60
C ASN A 69 2.41 4.43 -2.06
N GLN A 70 2.53 3.24 -2.68
CA GLN A 70 1.36 2.43 -3.02
C GLN A 70 0.61 1.98 -1.76
N CYS A 71 1.31 1.63 -0.68
CA CYS A 71 0.69 1.31 0.60
C CYS A 71 -0.05 2.52 1.21
N HIS A 72 0.51 3.74 1.09
CA HIS A 72 -0.17 4.95 1.57
C HIS A 72 -1.44 5.26 0.77
N ILE A 73 -1.45 5.01 -0.53
CA ILE A 73 -2.67 5.11 -1.36
C ILE A 73 -3.72 4.09 -0.85
N ALA A 74 -3.33 2.83 -0.66
CA ALA A 74 -4.22 1.79 -0.14
C ALA A 74 -4.74 2.13 1.27
N LEU A 75 -3.89 2.69 2.14
CA LEU A 75 -4.29 3.18 3.46
C LEU A 75 -5.37 4.26 3.35
N GLY A 76 -5.23 5.22 2.44
CA GLY A 76 -6.25 6.26 2.23
C GLY A 76 -7.61 5.67 1.87
N PHE A 77 -7.65 4.68 0.99
CA PHE A 77 -8.88 3.94 0.67
C PHE A 77 -9.43 3.16 1.86
N LEU A 78 -8.57 2.51 2.64
CA LEU A 78 -8.98 1.81 3.86
C LEU A 78 -9.65 2.75 4.87
N LEU A 79 -9.06 3.92 5.12
CA LEU A 79 -9.59 4.91 6.04
C LEU A 79 -10.97 5.42 5.59
N LEU A 80 -11.12 5.69 4.30
CA LEU A 80 -12.39 6.12 3.72
C LEU A 80 -13.46 5.03 3.83
N ALA A 81 -13.10 3.78 3.51
CA ALA A 81 -14.02 2.65 3.60
C ALA A 81 -14.44 2.37 5.06
N ALA A 82 -13.49 2.39 6.00
CA ALA A 82 -13.77 2.23 7.43
C ALA A 82 -14.75 3.31 7.92
N ALA A 83 -14.50 4.58 7.58
CA ALA A 83 -15.40 5.67 7.93
C ALA A 83 -16.81 5.49 7.35
N GLY A 84 -16.93 5.05 6.10
CA GLY A 84 -18.20 4.74 5.45
C GLY A 84 -18.97 3.59 6.10
N MET A 85 -18.26 2.68 6.76
CA MET A 85 -18.83 1.55 7.51
C MET A 85 -19.07 1.88 9.00
N GLY A 86 -18.77 3.09 9.46
CA GLY A 86 -18.86 3.47 10.87
C GLY A 86 -17.80 2.79 11.75
N VAL A 87 -16.68 2.38 11.18
CA VAL A 87 -15.54 1.78 11.90
C VAL A 87 -14.47 2.86 12.09
N ASP A 88 -14.02 3.01 13.33
CA ASP A 88 -12.90 3.90 13.63
C ASP A 88 -11.58 3.30 13.19
N ALA A 89 -10.70 4.15 12.68
CA ALA A 89 -9.39 3.76 12.17
C ALA A 89 -8.30 4.70 12.68
N THR A 90 -7.17 4.11 13.12
CA THR A 90 -6.00 4.87 13.56
C THR A 90 -4.76 4.37 12.83
N THR A 91 -4.08 5.29 12.15
CA THR A 91 -2.82 5.00 11.47
C THR A 91 -1.68 4.90 12.48
N LEU A 92 -0.82 3.91 12.31
CA LEU A 92 0.31 3.61 13.19
C LEU A 92 1.61 3.68 12.38
N GLY A 93 2.29 4.84 12.41
CA GLY A 93 3.58 5.06 11.76
C GLY A 93 4.78 5.06 12.72
N GLY A 94 4.55 5.13 14.03
CA GLY A 94 5.59 5.19 15.06
C GLY A 94 5.92 3.85 15.73
N MET A 95 5.70 2.73 15.04
CA MET A 95 5.97 1.39 15.57
C MET A 95 7.43 1.00 15.35
N HIS A 96 7.91 0.02 16.12
CA HIS A 96 9.19 -0.66 15.86
C HIS A 96 8.99 -1.70 14.75
N PHE A 97 9.05 -1.27 13.50
CA PHE A 97 8.72 -2.11 12.35
C PHE A 97 9.63 -3.31 12.19
N GLU A 98 10.90 -3.22 12.57
CA GLU A 98 11.82 -4.36 12.59
C GLU A 98 11.30 -5.50 13.49
N LYS A 99 10.72 -5.16 14.65
CA LYS A 99 10.10 -6.15 15.53
C LYS A 99 8.79 -6.70 14.98
N VAL A 100 8.02 -5.89 14.26
CA VAL A 100 6.82 -6.34 13.56
C VAL A 100 7.20 -7.33 12.46
N ASP A 101 8.24 -7.04 11.69
CA ASP A 101 8.77 -7.90 10.64
C ASP A 101 9.23 -9.26 11.20
N GLU A 102 9.90 -9.23 12.34
CA GLU A 102 10.35 -10.44 13.04
C GLU A 102 9.18 -11.29 13.51
N ILE A 103 8.19 -10.69 14.20
CA ILE A 103 7.01 -11.37 14.72
C ILE A 103 6.18 -12.00 13.58
N LEU A 104 6.04 -11.30 12.45
CA LEU A 104 5.26 -11.74 11.30
C LEU A 104 6.05 -12.59 10.30
N GLY A 105 7.36 -12.76 10.52
CA GLY A 105 8.24 -13.53 9.65
C GLY A 105 8.35 -12.94 8.24
N LEU A 106 8.28 -11.61 8.09
CA LEU A 106 8.22 -10.96 6.78
C LEU A 106 9.54 -11.09 6.02
N ALA A 107 10.67 -11.10 6.71
CA ALA A 107 11.98 -11.25 6.09
C ALA A 107 12.12 -12.56 5.30
N ALA A 108 11.55 -13.66 5.82
CA ALA A 108 11.52 -14.95 5.11
C ALA A 108 10.69 -14.93 3.83
N LYS A 109 9.78 -13.96 3.70
CA LYS A 109 8.94 -13.74 2.52
C LYS A 109 9.52 -12.70 1.56
N GLY A 110 10.70 -12.15 1.85
CA GLY A 110 11.29 -11.05 1.08
C GLY A 110 10.53 -9.72 1.26
N GLN A 111 9.80 -9.57 2.36
CA GLN A 111 8.95 -8.43 2.65
C GLN A 111 9.45 -7.63 3.85
N LYS A 112 8.96 -6.39 3.99
CA LYS A 112 9.09 -5.58 5.20
C LYS A 112 7.84 -4.72 5.41
N SER A 113 7.49 -4.46 6.67
CA SER A 113 6.39 -3.57 7.02
C SER A 113 6.79 -2.10 6.85
N VAL A 114 5.82 -1.25 6.53
CA VAL A 114 6.02 0.21 6.34
C VAL A 114 5.07 1.04 7.18
N MET A 115 3.90 0.51 7.50
CA MET A 115 2.91 1.14 8.35
C MET A 115 1.88 0.12 8.83
N ALA A 116 1.06 0.50 9.79
CA ALA A 116 -0.10 -0.27 10.20
C ALA A 116 -1.32 0.63 10.42
N CYS A 117 -2.48 0.02 10.47
CA CYS A 117 -3.73 0.66 10.80
C CYS A 117 -4.51 -0.20 11.81
N ALA A 118 -4.88 0.38 12.93
CA ALA A 118 -5.76 -0.24 13.90
C ALA A 118 -7.21 0.10 13.54
N LEU A 119 -8.09 -0.90 13.58
CA LEU A 119 -9.51 -0.77 13.30
C LEU A 119 -10.32 -1.24 14.51
N GLY A 120 -11.42 -0.54 14.79
CA GLY A 120 -12.31 -0.90 15.88
C GLY A 120 -13.39 0.15 16.11
N TYR A 121 -13.92 0.17 17.31
CA TYR A 121 -14.86 1.20 17.72
C TYR A 121 -14.25 1.98 18.88
N ARG A 122 -14.41 3.31 18.86
CA ARG A 122 -13.89 4.17 19.93
C ARG A 122 -14.48 3.84 21.28
N SER A 123 -13.71 4.03 22.33
CA SER A 123 -14.21 3.94 23.69
C SER A 123 -15.09 5.15 24.01
N SER A 124 -16.05 4.98 24.92
CA SER A 124 -16.79 6.10 25.53
C SER A 124 -15.88 7.07 26.25
N ASP A 125 -14.69 6.62 26.67
CA ASP A 125 -13.71 7.42 27.43
C ASP A 125 -12.63 8.04 26.54
N ASP A 126 -12.80 7.97 25.21
CA ASP A 126 -11.86 8.56 24.26
C ASP A 126 -12.01 10.08 24.21
N TRP A 127 -11.23 10.76 25.05
CA TRP A 127 -11.21 12.23 25.10
C TRP A 127 -10.85 12.89 23.76
N ASN A 128 -10.15 12.17 22.86
CA ASN A 128 -9.73 12.70 21.56
C ASN A 128 -10.84 12.57 20.50
N ALA A 129 -11.90 11.81 20.79
CA ALA A 129 -13.01 11.63 19.85
C ALA A 129 -13.72 12.95 19.53
N ASP A 130 -13.95 13.76 20.57
CA ASP A 130 -14.64 15.04 20.49
C ASP A 130 -13.71 16.24 20.23
N ALA A 131 -12.39 16.02 20.25
CA ALA A 131 -11.42 17.07 19.99
C ALA A 131 -11.51 17.56 18.54
N PRO A 132 -11.47 18.89 18.31
CA PRO A 132 -11.43 19.44 16.96
C PRO A 132 -10.25 18.90 16.14
N LYS A 133 -10.50 18.51 14.91
CA LYS A 133 -9.44 18.02 14.00
C LYS A 133 -8.77 19.21 13.32
N SER A 134 -7.56 19.56 13.78
CA SER A 134 -6.77 20.63 13.18
C SER A 134 -6.32 20.27 11.77
N ARG A 135 -6.50 21.20 10.84
CA ARG A 135 -6.03 21.11 9.46
C ARG A 135 -5.57 22.50 9.01
N PHE A 136 -4.57 22.54 8.15
CA PHE A 136 -4.27 23.80 7.46
C PHE A 136 -5.43 24.20 6.55
N PRO A 137 -5.66 25.51 6.35
CA PRO A 137 -6.68 25.98 5.42
C PRO A 137 -6.33 25.57 3.98
N LEU A 138 -7.35 25.49 3.12
CA LEU A 138 -7.20 24.94 1.76
C LEU A 138 -6.15 25.69 0.93
N ASP A 139 -6.11 27.01 1.03
CA ASP A 139 -5.18 27.91 0.33
C ASP A 139 -3.72 27.71 0.76
N ALA A 140 -3.47 27.15 1.95
CA ALA A 140 -2.13 26.80 2.41
C ALA A 140 -1.63 25.45 1.86
N VAL A 141 -2.51 24.57 1.38
CA VAL A 141 -2.20 23.19 0.98
C VAL A 141 -2.53 22.88 -0.48
N ALA A 142 -3.31 23.73 -1.15
CA ALA A 142 -3.69 23.53 -2.55
C ALA A 142 -3.73 24.86 -3.29
N THR A 143 -3.35 24.83 -4.57
CA THR A 143 -3.50 25.96 -5.50
C THR A 143 -4.55 25.56 -6.54
N ILE A 144 -5.60 26.38 -6.66
CA ILE A 144 -6.62 26.24 -7.70
C ILE A 144 -6.19 27.17 -8.85
N LEU A 145 -5.98 26.62 -10.03
CA LEU A 145 -5.59 27.32 -11.26
C LEU A 145 -6.83 27.64 -12.11
#